data_168d015e3947a745d3f77215b231ab44
#
_entry.id   168d015e3947a745d3f77215b231ab44
#
_cell.length_a   1.000
_cell.length_b   1.000
_cell.length_c   1.000
_cell.angle_alpha   90.00
_cell.angle_beta   90.00
_cell.angle_gamma   90.00
#
_symmetry.space_group_name_H-M   'P 1'
#
loop_
_entity.id
_entity.type
_entity.pdbx_description
1 polymer ?
#
loop_
_entity_poly.entity_id
_entity_poly.type
_entity_poly.pdbx_seq_one_letter_code
_entity_poly.pdbx_strand_id
1 'polypeptide(L)'
;APPSPRFEPVLMAIKYGNGRIFNTLLGHADEGGGPAMQSVGFIATLLRGAEWAATGAVTQEVPYDFPTAAGTMLRPDFVPVTIDKAFKEIISYDITKSTKYYTFIRSQIAEAGDNEQVLLDIEKRMVNVLKNPEATAEAKKLLLRELSWMGTDYCVQAVKDLSSNPELTEAVDFALTRLQK
;
A
#
# COMPACT_ATOMS: atom_id res chain seq x y z
N ALA A 1 -0.19 1.86 31.84
CA ALA A 1 -1.50 2.26 32.38
C ALA A 1 -2.08 1.09 33.16
N PRO A 2 -2.81 1.31 34.29
CA PRO A 2 -3.50 0.24 34.98
C PRO A 2 -4.58 -0.36 34.04
N PRO A 3 -4.86 -1.66 34.14
CA PRO A 3 -5.93 -2.28 33.33
C PRO A 3 -7.27 -1.61 33.62
N SER A 4 -8.03 -1.36 32.57
CA SER A 4 -9.40 -0.86 32.70
C SER A 4 -10.23 -1.86 33.52
N PRO A 5 -11.01 -1.44 34.53
CA PRO A 5 -11.90 -2.32 35.27
C PRO A 5 -13.14 -2.72 34.45
N ARG A 6 -13.25 -2.29 33.19
CA ARG A 6 -14.36 -2.54 32.27
C ARG A 6 -13.94 -3.50 31.17
N PHE A 7 -14.84 -4.38 30.80
CA PHE A 7 -14.71 -5.16 29.57
C PHE A 7 -15.00 -4.24 28.39
N GLU A 8 -13.98 -3.98 27.58
CA GLU A 8 -14.10 -3.16 26.38
C GLU A 8 -14.15 -4.07 25.15
N PRO A 9 -15.12 -3.85 24.22
CA PRO A 9 -15.24 -4.68 23.04
C PRO A 9 -14.08 -4.38 22.09
N VAL A 10 -13.31 -5.39 21.71
CA VAL A 10 -12.24 -5.30 20.72
C VAL A 10 -12.70 -5.61 19.30
N LEU A 11 -13.86 -6.25 19.18
CA LEU A 11 -14.54 -6.58 17.92
C LEU A 11 -16.01 -6.19 18.02
N MET A 12 -16.53 -5.49 17.03
CA MET A 12 -17.92 -5.07 16.98
C MET A 12 -18.51 -5.29 15.58
N ALA A 13 -19.70 -5.89 15.55
CA ALA A 13 -20.53 -5.99 14.36
C ALA A 13 -21.80 -5.16 14.60
N ILE A 14 -22.00 -4.10 13.82
CA ILE A 14 -23.06 -3.12 14.02
C ILE A 14 -23.94 -3.07 12.76
N LYS A 15 -25.25 -3.06 12.96
CA LYS A 15 -26.23 -2.73 11.91
C LYS A 15 -26.68 -1.29 12.10
N TYR A 16 -26.59 -0.48 11.04
CA TYR A 16 -27.05 0.90 11.04
C TYR A 16 -27.87 1.16 9.77
N GLY A 17 -29.17 1.34 9.94
CA GLY A 17 -30.11 1.37 8.80
C GLY A 17 -30.00 0.09 7.97
N ASN A 18 -29.77 0.24 6.68
CA ASN A 18 -29.53 -0.88 5.75
C ASN A 18 -28.05 -1.28 5.65
N GLY A 19 -27.17 -0.55 6.34
CA GLY A 19 -25.72 -0.81 6.31
C GLY A 19 -25.26 -1.74 7.43
N ARG A 20 -24.04 -2.26 7.25
CA ARG A 20 -23.34 -3.09 8.22
C ARG A 20 -21.93 -2.53 8.42
N ILE A 21 -21.49 -2.50 9.65
CA ILE A 21 -20.16 -2.02 10.04
C ILE A 21 -19.50 -3.13 10.84
N PHE A 22 -18.32 -3.53 10.41
CA PHE A 22 -17.43 -4.36 11.20
C PHE A 22 -16.26 -3.50 11.68
N ASN A 23 -16.06 -3.46 12.99
CA ASN A 23 -14.96 -2.72 13.61
C ASN A 23 -14.08 -3.67 14.42
N THR A 24 -12.77 -3.49 14.29
CA THR A 24 -11.76 -4.21 15.08
C THR A 24 -10.72 -3.22 15.62
N LEU A 25 -10.36 -3.40 16.89
CA LEU A 25 -9.23 -2.71 17.53
C LEU A 25 -7.96 -3.56 17.52
N LEU A 26 -8.04 -4.78 16.96
CA LEU A 26 -6.87 -5.64 16.75
C LEU A 26 -6.07 -5.16 15.53
N GLY A 27 -4.79 -5.52 15.47
CA GLY A 27 -3.98 -5.29 14.28
C GLY A 27 -3.17 -4.00 14.35
N HIS A 28 -2.54 -3.70 15.48
CA HIS A 28 -1.56 -2.62 15.56
C HIS A 28 -0.40 -2.91 14.60
N ALA A 29 -0.17 -1.99 13.68
CA ALA A 29 0.96 -2.03 12.74
C ALA A 29 1.94 -0.93 13.14
N ASP A 30 3.13 -1.33 13.55
CA ASP A 30 4.30 -0.46 13.63
C ASP A 30 5.00 -0.36 12.25
N GLU A 31 6.07 0.40 12.18
CA GLU A 31 6.89 0.49 10.96
C GLU A 31 7.37 -0.92 10.54
N GLY A 32 6.76 -1.46 9.48
CA GLY A 32 7.04 -2.82 9.00
C GLY A 32 5.95 -3.85 9.27
N GLY A 33 4.82 -3.46 9.91
CA GLY A 33 3.62 -4.28 10.02
C GLY A 33 3.74 -5.50 10.92
N GLY A 34 4.35 -5.36 12.05
CA GLY A 34 4.64 -6.34 13.09
C GLY A 34 3.85 -7.67 13.21
N PRO A 35 4.15 -8.52 14.17
CA PRO A 35 3.54 -9.86 14.31
C PRO A 35 2.01 -9.84 14.41
N ALA A 36 1.43 -8.72 14.89
CA ALA A 36 -0.01 -8.57 15.00
C ALA A 36 -0.72 -8.72 13.64
N MET A 37 -0.14 -8.12 12.57
CA MET A 37 -0.68 -8.20 11.21
C MET A 37 -0.50 -9.59 10.58
N GLN A 38 0.46 -10.36 11.07
CA GLN A 38 0.73 -11.73 10.62
C GLN A 38 -0.10 -12.77 11.37
N SER A 39 -0.77 -12.38 12.46
CA SER A 39 -1.58 -13.29 13.26
C SER A 39 -2.75 -13.84 12.44
N VAL A 40 -2.87 -15.18 12.43
CA VAL A 40 -4.00 -15.88 11.78
C VAL A 40 -5.33 -15.39 12.36
N GLY A 41 -5.37 -15.13 13.67
CA GLY A 41 -6.55 -14.59 14.33
C GLY A 41 -6.98 -13.23 13.79
N PHE A 42 -6.03 -12.31 13.61
CA PHE A 42 -6.30 -11.00 13.00
C PHE A 42 -6.75 -11.14 11.55
N ILE A 43 -5.96 -11.85 10.72
CA ILE A 43 -6.24 -12.01 9.30
C ILE A 43 -7.62 -12.63 9.06
N ALA A 44 -7.91 -13.77 9.70
CA ALA A 44 -9.19 -14.47 9.56
C ALA A 44 -10.36 -13.62 10.04
N THR A 45 -10.21 -12.92 11.16
CA THR A 45 -11.27 -12.08 11.71
C THR A 45 -11.55 -10.88 10.82
N LEU A 46 -10.52 -10.22 10.30
CA LEU A 46 -10.66 -9.08 9.39
C LEU A 46 -11.35 -9.48 8.08
N LEU A 47 -10.89 -10.57 7.45
CA LEU A 47 -11.46 -11.04 6.17
C LEU A 47 -12.93 -11.46 6.33
N ARG A 48 -13.27 -12.21 7.38
CA ARG A 48 -14.64 -12.63 7.68
C ARG A 48 -15.54 -11.44 8.03
N GLY A 49 -15.01 -10.48 8.78
CA GLY A 49 -15.71 -9.23 9.11
C GLY A 49 -16.00 -8.36 7.90
N ALA A 50 -15.02 -8.25 6.98
CA ALA A 50 -15.19 -7.54 5.71
C ALA A 50 -16.24 -8.21 4.80
N GLU A 51 -16.20 -9.54 4.69
CA GLU A 51 -17.20 -10.32 3.94
C GLU A 51 -18.60 -10.07 4.51
N TRP A 52 -18.77 -10.18 5.82
CA TRP A 52 -20.06 -9.93 6.46
C TRP A 52 -20.55 -8.48 6.25
N ALA A 53 -19.67 -7.51 6.36
CA ALA A 53 -20.03 -6.12 6.13
C ALA A 53 -20.52 -5.89 4.69
N ALA A 54 -19.88 -6.51 3.72
CA ALA A 54 -20.22 -6.39 2.30
C ALA A 54 -21.50 -7.17 1.94
N THR A 55 -21.61 -8.42 2.37
CA THR A 55 -22.64 -9.36 1.87
C THR A 55 -23.77 -9.66 2.86
N GLY A 56 -23.53 -9.51 4.15
CA GLY A 56 -24.42 -9.92 5.24
C GLY A 56 -24.26 -11.37 5.66
N ALA A 57 -23.37 -12.13 5.01
CA ALA A 57 -23.06 -13.52 5.32
C ALA A 57 -21.54 -13.70 5.48
N VAL A 58 -21.15 -14.84 6.04
CA VAL A 58 -19.75 -15.28 6.12
C VAL A 58 -19.66 -16.69 5.56
N THR A 59 -19.01 -16.83 4.42
CA THR A 59 -18.80 -18.13 3.74
C THR A 59 -17.41 -18.69 4.00
N GLN A 60 -16.45 -17.84 4.35
CA GLN A 60 -15.10 -18.27 4.68
C GLN A 60 -15.09 -19.13 5.95
N GLU A 61 -14.50 -20.30 5.87
CA GLU A 61 -14.31 -21.19 7.02
C GLU A 61 -13.28 -20.58 8.00
N VAL A 62 -13.41 -20.96 9.27
CA VAL A 62 -12.37 -20.66 10.26
C VAL A 62 -11.17 -21.56 9.96
N PRO A 63 -9.97 -21.00 9.71
CA PRO A 63 -8.81 -21.83 9.40
C PRO A 63 -8.44 -22.75 10.58
N TYR A 64 -7.91 -23.93 10.27
CA TYR A 64 -7.56 -24.95 11.27
C TYR A 64 -6.51 -24.47 12.29
N ASP A 65 -5.69 -23.49 11.89
CA ASP A 65 -4.63 -22.87 12.68
C ASP A 65 -5.09 -21.57 13.36
N PHE A 66 -6.40 -21.36 13.50
CA PHE A 66 -6.95 -20.23 14.23
C PHE A 66 -6.51 -20.26 15.70
N PRO A 67 -6.23 -19.09 16.34
CA PRO A 67 -5.75 -19.04 17.71
C PRO A 67 -6.59 -19.81 18.71
N THR A 68 -5.92 -20.45 19.64
CA THR A 68 -6.49 -21.15 20.79
C THR A 68 -5.96 -20.56 22.10
N ALA A 69 -6.43 -21.08 23.23
CA ALA A 69 -5.87 -20.70 24.54
C ALA A 69 -4.38 -21.09 24.70
N ALA A 70 -3.89 -22.03 23.90
CA ALA A 70 -2.48 -22.46 23.92
C ALA A 70 -1.54 -21.53 23.14
N GLY A 71 -2.05 -20.74 22.21
CA GLY A 71 -1.23 -19.82 21.41
C GLY A 71 -1.87 -19.33 20.14
N THR A 72 -1.12 -18.48 19.43
CA THR A 72 -1.47 -17.96 18.12
C THR A 72 -0.47 -18.42 17.07
N MET A 73 -0.97 -18.60 15.83
CA MET A 73 -0.13 -18.90 14.66
C MET A 73 0.11 -17.62 13.85
N LEU A 74 1.28 -17.52 13.26
CA LEU A 74 1.65 -16.43 12.40
C LEU A 74 1.77 -16.91 10.95
N ARG A 75 1.42 -16.06 9.99
CA ARG A 75 1.64 -16.25 8.56
C ARG A 75 2.91 -15.48 8.16
N PRO A 76 4.08 -16.13 8.11
CA PRO A 76 5.35 -15.46 7.83
C PRO A 76 5.43 -14.92 6.39
N ASP A 77 4.63 -15.43 5.48
CA ASP A 77 4.46 -14.97 4.10
C ASP A 77 3.63 -13.68 4.00
N PHE A 78 2.91 -13.32 5.05
CA PHE A 78 2.29 -12.01 5.19
C PHE A 78 3.35 -10.97 5.62
N VAL A 79 4.31 -10.74 4.73
CA VAL A 79 5.35 -9.73 4.94
C VAL A 79 4.81 -8.37 4.51
N PRO A 80 4.81 -7.37 5.40
CA PRO A 80 4.47 -6.01 5.04
C PRO A 80 5.31 -5.52 3.86
N VAL A 81 4.69 -4.69 3.04
CA VAL A 81 5.42 -4.04 1.95
C VAL A 81 6.32 -2.98 2.57
N THR A 82 7.63 -3.10 2.35
CA THR A 82 8.58 -2.02 2.67
C THR A 82 8.79 -1.13 1.46
N ILE A 83 9.27 0.09 1.66
CA ILE A 83 9.55 1.03 0.57
C ILE A 83 10.58 0.45 -0.41
N ASP A 84 11.61 -0.23 0.07
CA ASP A 84 12.62 -0.88 -0.77
C ASP A 84 12.03 -2.01 -1.61
N LYS A 85 11.16 -2.84 -0.99
CA LYS A 85 10.46 -3.90 -1.70
C LYS A 85 9.51 -3.32 -2.74
N ALA A 86 8.78 -2.27 -2.43
CA ALA A 86 7.85 -1.64 -3.36
C ALA A 86 8.58 -1.13 -4.61
N PHE A 87 9.71 -0.42 -4.44
CA PHE A 87 10.50 0.07 -5.57
C PHE A 87 11.22 -1.02 -6.35
N LYS A 88 11.59 -2.12 -5.71
CA LYS A 88 12.15 -3.30 -6.40
C LYS A 88 11.10 -4.00 -7.25
N GLU A 89 9.93 -4.23 -6.71
CA GLU A 89 8.90 -5.05 -7.35
C GLU A 89 8.11 -4.27 -8.43
N ILE A 90 7.99 -2.93 -8.30
CA ILE A 90 7.29 -2.10 -9.29
C ILE A 90 7.97 -2.12 -10.65
N ILE A 91 9.28 -2.36 -10.72
CA ILE A 91 10.06 -2.42 -11.97
C ILE A 91 9.40 -3.33 -13.00
N SER A 92 8.90 -4.48 -12.54
CA SER A 92 8.26 -5.50 -13.38
C SER A 92 6.75 -5.36 -13.52
N TYR A 93 6.17 -4.22 -13.10
CA TYR A 93 4.73 -4.01 -13.14
C TYR A 93 4.20 -3.99 -14.58
N ASP A 94 3.08 -4.66 -14.80
CA ASP A 94 2.24 -4.56 -15.99
C ASP A 94 0.74 -4.55 -15.57
N ILE A 95 -0.15 -4.24 -16.50
CA ILE A 95 -1.57 -4.06 -16.22
C ILE A 95 -2.28 -5.33 -15.73
N THR A 96 -1.66 -6.50 -15.86
CA THR A 96 -2.21 -7.79 -15.37
C THR A 96 -1.84 -8.06 -13.92
N LYS A 97 -0.88 -7.32 -13.37
CA LYS A 97 -0.37 -7.49 -12.00
C LYS A 97 -1.10 -6.59 -11.00
N SER A 98 -1.03 -6.99 -9.74
CA SER A 98 -1.56 -6.20 -8.63
C SER A 98 -0.87 -4.84 -8.52
N THR A 99 -1.64 -3.78 -8.31
CA THR A 99 -1.14 -2.41 -8.06
C THR A 99 -0.62 -2.21 -6.63
N LYS A 100 -0.53 -3.25 -5.80
CA LYS A 100 -0.21 -3.13 -4.36
C LYS A 100 1.06 -2.33 -4.06
N TYR A 101 2.11 -2.51 -4.85
CA TYR A 101 3.38 -1.79 -4.66
C TYR A 101 3.27 -0.32 -5.05
N TYR A 102 2.57 -0.02 -6.12
CA TYR A 102 2.24 1.35 -6.51
C TYR A 102 1.35 2.04 -5.45
N THR A 103 0.31 1.35 -4.98
CA THR A 103 -0.57 1.87 -3.93
C THR A 103 0.20 2.15 -2.64
N PHE A 104 1.15 1.27 -2.29
CA PHE A 104 2.02 1.49 -1.14
C PHE A 104 2.93 2.72 -1.32
N ILE A 105 3.56 2.90 -2.48
CA ILE A 105 4.37 4.10 -2.77
C ILE A 105 3.51 5.36 -2.61
N ARG A 106 2.29 5.37 -3.12
CA ARG A 106 1.35 6.49 -2.97
C ARG A 106 0.98 6.76 -1.51
N SER A 107 0.78 5.71 -0.69
CA SER A 107 0.52 5.92 0.73
C SER A 107 1.71 6.57 1.44
N GLN A 108 2.94 6.18 1.08
CA GLN A 108 4.15 6.79 1.63
C GLN A 108 4.29 8.28 1.24
N ILE A 109 3.91 8.66 0.02
CA ILE A 109 3.85 10.07 -0.40
C ILE A 109 2.82 10.83 0.44
N ALA A 110 1.63 10.26 0.62
CA ALA A 110 0.57 10.88 1.42
C ALA A 110 0.94 11.00 2.90
N GLU A 111 1.58 9.99 3.48
CA GLU A 111 2.06 9.97 4.86
C GLU A 111 3.20 10.96 5.09
N ALA A 112 4.04 11.20 4.08
CA ALA A 112 5.12 12.20 4.17
C ALA A 112 4.58 13.63 4.35
N GLY A 113 3.36 13.91 3.87
CA GLY A 113 2.76 15.26 3.97
C GLY A 113 3.70 16.32 3.40
N ASP A 114 4.09 17.30 4.24
CA ASP A 114 4.99 18.39 3.87
C ASP A 114 6.48 18.09 4.20
N ASN A 115 6.83 16.83 4.50
CA ASN A 115 8.22 16.46 4.81
C ASN A 115 9.04 16.38 3.51
N GLU A 116 9.65 17.50 3.13
CA GLU A 116 10.45 17.64 1.90
C GLU A 116 11.58 16.60 1.78
N GLN A 117 12.22 16.23 2.90
CA GLN A 117 13.33 15.26 2.88
C GLN A 117 12.86 13.86 2.52
N VAL A 118 11.71 13.44 3.06
CA VAL A 118 11.09 12.13 2.75
C VAL A 118 10.59 12.12 1.31
N LEU A 119 9.92 13.19 0.88
CA LEU A 119 9.44 13.33 -0.51
C LEU A 119 10.60 13.29 -1.51
N LEU A 120 11.71 13.96 -1.21
CA LEU A 120 12.90 13.93 -2.06
C LEU A 120 13.54 12.54 -2.13
N ASP A 121 13.55 11.76 -1.03
CA ASP A 121 14.03 10.37 -1.07
C ASP A 121 13.14 9.50 -1.98
N ILE A 122 11.83 9.65 -1.86
CA ILE A 122 10.87 8.94 -2.72
C ILE A 122 11.06 9.35 -4.18
N GLU A 123 11.22 10.63 -4.48
CA GLU A 123 11.48 11.15 -5.82
C GLU A 123 12.76 10.54 -6.42
N LYS A 124 13.86 10.50 -5.66
CA LYS A 124 15.12 9.86 -6.09
C LYS A 124 14.94 8.40 -6.44
N ARG A 125 14.16 7.67 -5.65
CA ARG A 125 13.83 6.26 -5.94
C ARG A 125 13.00 6.11 -7.21
N MET A 126 12.03 6.98 -7.44
CA MET A 126 11.26 7.01 -8.70
C MET A 126 12.16 7.28 -9.90
N VAL A 127 13.05 8.27 -9.81
CA VAL A 127 14.02 8.58 -10.86
C VAL A 127 14.93 7.39 -11.16
N ASN A 128 15.35 6.64 -10.15
CA ASN A 128 16.14 5.42 -10.36
C ASN A 128 15.37 4.36 -11.16
N VAL A 129 14.06 4.21 -10.90
CA VAL A 129 13.22 3.31 -11.71
C VAL A 129 13.05 3.83 -13.13
N LEU A 130 12.84 5.13 -13.35
CA LEU A 130 12.76 5.72 -14.69
C LEU A 130 14.00 5.43 -15.52
N LYS A 131 15.18 5.51 -14.90
CA LYS A 131 16.48 5.24 -15.55
C LYS A 131 16.79 3.75 -15.71
N ASN A 132 16.05 2.87 -15.03
CA ASN A 132 16.30 1.43 -15.14
C ASN A 132 15.79 0.88 -16.49
N PRO A 133 16.68 0.27 -17.31
CA PRO A 133 16.27 -0.31 -18.58
C PRO A 133 15.35 -1.52 -18.46
N GLU A 134 15.36 -2.22 -17.30
CA GLU A 134 14.49 -3.36 -17.03
C GLU A 134 13.08 -2.93 -16.59
N ALA A 135 12.89 -1.65 -16.25
CA ALA A 135 11.60 -1.15 -15.85
C ALA A 135 10.63 -1.09 -17.04
N THR A 136 9.47 -1.70 -16.87
CA THR A 136 8.42 -1.72 -17.89
C THR A 136 7.89 -0.32 -18.20
N ALA A 137 7.35 -0.12 -19.39
CA ALA A 137 6.68 1.13 -19.75
C ALA A 137 5.53 1.45 -18.80
N GLU A 138 4.75 0.43 -18.39
CA GLU A 138 3.63 0.60 -17.47
C GLU A 138 4.08 1.06 -16.08
N ALA A 139 5.18 0.50 -15.56
CA ALA A 139 5.78 0.98 -14.30
C ALA A 139 6.19 2.45 -14.41
N LYS A 140 6.87 2.81 -15.51
CA LYS A 140 7.30 4.20 -15.74
C LYS A 140 6.13 5.16 -15.87
N LYS A 141 5.04 4.79 -16.56
CA LYS A 141 3.82 5.61 -16.65
C LYS A 141 3.22 5.92 -15.29
N LEU A 142 3.14 4.91 -14.40
CA LEU A 142 2.62 5.13 -13.04
C LEU A 142 3.49 6.13 -12.26
N LEU A 143 4.82 5.99 -12.33
CA LEU A 143 5.73 6.87 -11.60
C LEU A 143 5.79 8.29 -12.21
N LEU A 144 5.72 8.43 -13.53
CA LEU A 144 5.60 9.72 -14.20
C LEU A 144 4.35 10.48 -13.74
N ARG A 145 3.25 9.75 -13.53
CA ARG A 145 2.02 10.34 -12.98
C ARG A 145 2.23 10.90 -11.58
N GLU A 146 2.88 10.19 -10.67
CA GLU A 146 3.16 10.70 -9.32
C GLU A 146 4.14 11.88 -9.36
N LEU A 147 5.22 11.77 -10.13
CA LEU A 147 6.19 12.86 -10.31
C LEU A 147 5.55 14.13 -10.88
N SER A 148 4.50 14.02 -11.69
CA SER A 148 3.77 15.18 -12.20
C SER A 148 3.12 16.03 -11.09
N TRP A 149 2.91 15.48 -9.91
CA TRP A 149 2.31 16.14 -8.75
C TRP A 149 3.31 16.55 -7.68
N MET A 150 4.27 15.67 -7.39
CA MET A 150 5.19 15.85 -6.28
C MET A 150 6.64 16.12 -6.70
N GLY A 151 6.96 15.92 -7.98
CA GLY A 151 8.32 16.06 -8.48
C GLY A 151 8.84 17.49 -8.40
N THR A 152 10.15 17.59 -8.25
CA THR A 152 10.92 18.84 -8.22
C THR A 152 11.80 18.96 -9.47
N ASP A 153 12.64 20.00 -9.54
CA ASP A 153 13.63 20.14 -10.61
C ASP A 153 14.59 18.94 -10.71
N TYR A 154 14.70 18.16 -9.62
CA TYR A 154 15.56 16.97 -9.59
C TYR A 154 15.14 15.90 -10.62
N CYS A 155 13.84 15.66 -10.81
CA CYS A 155 13.38 14.63 -11.75
C CYS A 155 13.29 15.08 -13.21
N VAL A 156 13.28 16.40 -13.48
CA VAL A 156 12.98 16.96 -14.82
C VAL A 156 13.85 16.36 -15.93
N GLN A 157 15.16 16.25 -15.71
CA GLN A 157 16.04 15.70 -16.74
C GLN A 157 15.75 14.23 -17.01
N ALA A 158 15.50 13.42 -15.96
CA ALA A 158 15.17 12.01 -16.11
C ALA A 158 13.83 11.78 -16.84
N VAL A 159 12.87 12.68 -16.65
CA VAL A 159 11.61 12.66 -17.39
C VAL A 159 11.85 13.03 -18.87
N LYS A 160 12.65 14.07 -19.17
CA LYS A 160 13.00 14.46 -20.53
C LYS A 160 13.72 13.36 -21.31
N ASP A 161 14.61 12.61 -20.65
CA ASP A 161 15.37 11.52 -21.27
C ASP A 161 14.47 10.40 -21.81
N LEU A 162 13.21 10.31 -21.34
CA LEU A 162 12.22 9.35 -21.80
C LEU A 162 11.38 9.82 -23.01
N SER A 163 11.55 11.07 -23.46
CA SER A 163 10.74 11.65 -24.57
C SER A 163 10.92 10.92 -25.91
N SER A 164 12.02 10.20 -26.08
CA SER A 164 12.27 9.41 -27.30
C SER A 164 11.54 8.07 -27.33
N ASN A 165 10.92 7.66 -26.21
CA ASN A 165 10.18 6.40 -26.14
C ASN A 165 8.72 6.62 -26.51
N PRO A 166 8.24 6.10 -27.68
CA PRO A 166 6.88 6.33 -28.15
C PRO A 166 5.79 5.81 -27.20
N GLU A 167 6.09 4.76 -26.39
CA GLU A 167 5.13 4.22 -25.41
C GLU A 167 4.94 5.14 -24.20
N LEU A 168 5.85 6.08 -23.97
CA LEU A 168 5.83 6.98 -22.82
C LEU A 168 5.50 8.44 -23.16
N THR A 169 5.37 8.78 -24.46
CA THR A 169 5.20 10.16 -24.94
C THR A 169 4.12 10.91 -24.17
N GLU A 170 2.90 10.36 -24.10
CA GLU A 170 1.78 11.00 -23.42
C GLU A 170 2.05 11.22 -21.93
N ALA A 171 2.62 10.23 -21.25
CA ALA A 171 2.93 10.31 -19.82
C ALA A 171 4.06 11.31 -19.53
N VAL A 172 5.05 11.39 -20.41
CA VAL A 172 6.16 12.34 -20.31
C VAL A 172 5.65 13.77 -20.53
N ASP A 173 4.85 14.01 -21.57
CA ASP A 173 4.29 15.34 -21.87
C ASP A 173 3.40 15.82 -20.73
N PHE A 174 2.58 14.93 -20.17
CA PHE A 174 1.76 15.21 -19.01
C PHE A 174 2.60 15.61 -17.79
N ALA A 175 3.67 14.86 -17.51
CA ALA A 175 4.56 15.14 -16.37
C ALA A 175 5.30 16.46 -16.57
N LEU A 176 5.91 16.70 -17.74
CA LEU A 176 6.68 17.92 -18.02
C LEU A 176 5.81 19.18 -17.96
N THR A 177 4.57 19.13 -18.47
CA THR A 177 3.64 20.26 -18.40
C THR A 177 3.36 20.71 -16.97
N ARG A 178 3.42 19.80 -16.01
CA ARG A 178 3.16 20.09 -14.59
C ARG A 178 4.42 20.48 -13.80
N LEU A 179 5.57 19.93 -14.20
CA LEU A 179 6.86 20.24 -13.57
C LEU A 179 7.43 21.61 -13.97
N GLN A 180 6.95 22.22 -15.03
CA GLN A 180 7.38 23.53 -15.52
C GLN A 180 6.60 24.72 -14.90
N LYS A 181 6.03 24.54 -13.72
CA LYS A 181 5.26 25.58 -13.02
C LYS A 181 6.17 26.58 -12.31
#